data_12b1f98525d5ec2b6cead6ee5c81ab83
#
_entry.id   12b1f98525d5ec2b6cead6ee5c81ab83
#
_cell.length_a   1.000
_cell.length_b   1.000
_cell.length_c   1.000
_cell.angle_alpha   90.00
_cell.angle_beta   90.00
_cell.angle_gamma   90.00
#
_symmetry.space_group_name_H-M   'P 1'
#
loop_
_entity.id
_entity.type
_entity.pdbx_description
1 polymer ?
#
loop_
_entity_poly.entity_id
_entity_poly.type
_entity_poly.pdbx_seq_one_letter_code
_entity_poly.pdbx_strand_id
1 'polypeptide(L)'
;MSRIRRLLAPFRRPSGPPAPKAAAPEEWPVKDTVDPGELAAAFADAYGAAPLGVWRAPGRVNLIGEHTDYNDGLVLPMALPWGVSLALSPADDATVEVRSAQRPGAPVVFRTADLDPARPAVTGWAGYVAGVFWAARDAGHLPAGTGARILLDSDLPVGAALSSSAALESATLVALVDAFGLTGLAGDLPAMVRVAHRAENAFVGAPTGILDQSASLRCKEDHALFLDCRTEGARNVPLPLAEAGLRLLVIDTRVQHRLADPESGYAARRADCERAAERLGVAALRDVDDLAAALRELRDPVLVKRVQHVVTEIHRVNAAVGLLRAGATAQLGPVFTASHLSLRDQFEVSCPELDTAVEAAVRAGARGARMTGGGFGGSAIALVPEERVDRVRATVTEAFAARGWRAPHIRAATAAPGARRIR
;
A
#
# COMPACT_ATOMS: atom_id res chain seq x y z
N MET A 1 43.46 29.30 -2.18
CA MET A 1 42.87 27.97 -1.89
C MET A 1 42.55 27.87 -0.40
N SER A 2 41.48 28.50 0.10
CA SER A 2 41.04 28.37 1.51
C SER A 2 39.75 29.12 1.79
N ARG A 3 38.62 28.74 1.16
CA ARG A 3 37.26 29.25 1.53
C ARG A 3 36.09 28.32 1.23
N ILE A 4 36.32 27.06 0.81
CA ILE A 4 35.23 26.15 0.42
C ILE A 4 34.97 25.03 1.47
N ARG A 5 35.69 24.95 2.57
CA ARG A 5 35.59 23.88 3.57
C ARG A 5 34.60 24.11 4.74
N ARG A 6 33.78 25.16 4.72
CA ARG A 6 32.87 25.51 5.84
C ARG A 6 31.35 25.27 5.58
N LEU A 7 30.97 24.59 4.51
CA LEU A 7 29.53 24.38 4.15
C LEU A 7 28.99 22.96 4.40
N LEU A 8 29.74 22.09 5.05
CA LEU A 8 29.30 20.73 5.39
C LEU A 8 29.35 20.44 6.90
N ALA A 9 28.79 21.33 7.72
CA ALA A 9 28.51 20.98 9.10
C ALA A 9 27.14 20.31 9.20
N PRO A 10 27.01 19.12 9.84
CA PRO A 10 25.73 18.50 10.00
C PRO A 10 24.86 19.35 10.94
N PHE A 11 23.68 19.73 10.48
CA PHE A 11 22.65 20.36 11.30
C PHE A 11 22.27 19.39 12.44
N ARG A 12 22.73 19.70 13.68
CA ARG A 12 22.22 19.03 14.87
C ARG A 12 20.80 19.52 15.13
N ARG A 13 19.82 18.60 14.95
CA ARG A 13 18.45 18.81 15.45
C ARG A 13 18.49 18.88 16.98
N PRO A 14 17.69 19.75 17.64
CA PRO A 14 17.54 19.73 19.08
C PRO A 14 16.90 18.40 19.50
N SER A 15 17.52 17.68 20.43
CA SER A 15 17.00 16.47 21.05
C SER A 15 15.86 16.84 21.99
N GLY A 16 14.63 16.67 21.53
CA GLY A 16 13.45 16.60 22.41
C GLY A 16 13.48 15.33 23.26
N PRO A 17 12.75 15.29 24.39
CA PRO A 17 12.66 14.09 25.22
C PRO A 17 12.14 12.91 24.40
N PRO A 18 12.65 11.67 24.64
CA PRO A 18 12.18 10.49 23.92
C PRO A 18 10.69 10.30 24.20
N ALA A 19 9.91 10.10 23.13
CA ALA A 19 8.51 9.70 23.24
C ALA A 19 8.39 8.41 24.07
N PRO A 20 7.30 8.23 24.84
CA PRO A 20 7.10 7.01 25.61
C PRO A 20 7.15 5.80 24.68
N LYS A 21 7.94 4.79 25.06
CA LYS A 21 8.03 3.52 24.34
C LYS A 21 6.62 2.95 24.21
N ALA A 22 6.08 2.96 23.00
CA ALA A 22 4.89 2.18 22.68
C ALA A 22 5.14 0.72 23.05
N ALA A 23 4.11 0.04 23.58
CA ALA A 23 4.18 -1.39 23.87
C ALA A 23 4.72 -2.12 22.61
N ALA A 24 5.63 -3.09 22.83
CA ALA A 24 6.19 -3.87 21.73
C ALA A 24 5.02 -4.45 20.91
N PRO A 25 5.00 -4.24 19.60
CA PRO A 25 3.92 -4.75 18.77
C PRO A 25 3.90 -6.27 18.84
N GLU A 26 2.71 -6.85 18.97
CA GLU A 26 2.53 -8.31 18.87
C GLU A 26 3.15 -8.80 17.56
N GLU A 27 4.12 -9.70 17.66
CA GLU A 27 4.73 -10.33 16.50
C GLU A 27 3.74 -11.33 15.89
N TRP A 28 3.33 -11.04 14.69
CA TRP A 28 2.58 -11.99 13.87
C TRP A 28 3.58 -12.87 13.14
N PRO A 29 3.46 -14.21 13.23
CA PRO A 29 4.26 -15.08 12.38
C PRO A 29 3.90 -14.79 10.91
N VAL A 30 4.86 -14.26 10.17
CA VAL A 30 4.71 -14.07 8.73
C VAL A 30 4.85 -15.44 8.09
N LYS A 31 3.77 -15.95 7.51
CA LYS A 31 3.79 -17.17 6.70
C LYS A 31 4.51 -16.88 5.37
N ASP A 32 5.18 -17.88 4.82
CA ASP A 32 5.76 -17.76 3.48
C ASP A 32 4.67 -17.77 2.40
N THR A 33 3.62 -18.55 2.62
CA THR A 33 2.45 -18.67 1.75
C THR A 33 1.24 -19.16 2.52
N VAL A 34 0.04 -18.89 2.01
CA VAL A 34 -1.23 -19.47 2.48
C VAL A 34 -1.68 -20.53 1.48
N ASP A 35 -1.77 -21.79 1.92
CA ASP A 35 -2.32 -22.87 1.11
C ASP A 35 -3.86 -22.82 1.11
N PRO A 36 -4.51 -22.78 -0.08
CA PRO A 36 -5.97 -22.71 -0.16
C PRO A 36 -6.68 -23.96 0.37
N GLY A 37 -6.04 -25.12 0.31
CA GLY A 37 -6.59 -26.38 0.82
C GLY A 37 -6.59 -26.42 2.34
N GLU A 38 -5.47 -25.98 2.97
CA GLU A 38 -5.37 -25.85 4.42
C GLU A 38 -6.38 -24.84 4.97
N LEU A 39 -6.56 -23.69 4.28
CA LEU A 39 -7.54 -22.70 4.67
C LEU A 39 -8.98 -23.23 4.57
N ALA A 40 -9.30 -23.99 3.50
CA ALA A 40 -10.61 -24.62 3.36
C ALA A 40 -10.87 -25.70 4.42
N ALA A 41 -9.87 -26.48 4.80
CA ALA A 41 -9.96 -27.46 5.89
C ALA A 41 -10.17 -26.76 7.24
N ALA A 42 -9.38 -25.73 7.56
CA ALA A 42 -9.55 -24.94 8.78
C ALA A 42 -10.92 -24.25 8.86
N PHE A 43 -11.48 -23.83 7.71
CA PHE A 43 -12.83 -23.31 7.64
C PHE A 43 -13.87 -24.40 8.00
N ALA A 44 -13.72 -25.62 7.43
CA ALA A 44 -14.61 -26.74 7.73
C ALA A 44 -14.56 -27.13 9.21
N ASP A 45 -13.38 -27.13 9.81
CA ASP A 45 -13.23 -27.39 11.25
C ASP A 45 -13.89 -26.31 12.10
N ALA A 46 -13.83 -25.03 11.68
CA ALA A 46 -14.40 -23.92 12.42
C ALA A 46 -15.92 -23.80 12.32
N TYR A 47 -16.52 -24.23 11.19
CA TYR A 47 -17.94 -24.00 10.88
C TYR A 47 -18.73 -25.29 10.62
N GLY A 48 -18.11 -26.46 10.64
CA GLY A 48 -18.77 -27.75 10.46
C GLY A 48 -19.15 -28.08 9.02
N ALA A 49 -18.79 -27.24 8.04
CA ALA A 49 -19.07 -27.44 6.62
C ALA A 49 -17.97 -26.85 5.75
N ALA A 50 -17.79 -27.39 4.55
CA ALA A 50 -16.82 -26.86 3.59
C ALA A 50 -17.21 -25.43 3.12
N PRO A 51 -16.25 -24.55 2.83
CA PRO A 51 -16.55 -23.24 2.24
C PRO A 51 -17.06 -23.40 0.80
N LEU A 52 -17.83 -22.41 0.31
CA LEU A 52 -18.21 -22.31 -1.10
C LEU A 52 -16.98 -22.12 -2.00
N GLY A 53 -15.96 -21.45 -1.49
CA GLY A 53 -14.72 -21.21 -2.21
C GLY A 53 -13.67 -20.51 -1.34
N VAL A 54 -12.50 -20.34 -1.94
CA VAL A 54 -11.40 -19.56 -1.39
C VAL A 54 -11.00 -18.49 -2.40
N TRP A 55 -10.92 -17.25 -1.94
CA TRP A 55 -10.50 -16.09 -2.73
C TRP A 55 -9.24 -15.48 -2.15
N ARG A 56 -8.44 -14.86 -3.00
CA ARG A 56 -7.21 -14.19 -2.60
C ARG A 56 -7.11 -12.83 -3.26
N ALA A 57 -6.65 -11.85 -2.50
CA ALA A 57 -6.27 -10.54 -3.00
C ALA A 57 -4.85 -10.19 -2.56
N PRO A 58 -4.01 -9.67 -3.46
CA PRO A 58 -2.64 -9.34 -3.17
C PRO A 58 -2.52 -8.01 -2.41
N GLY A 59 -1.44 -7.90 -1.60
CA GLY A 59 -0.91 -6.60 -1.25
C GLY A 59 -0.21 -5.95 -2.43
N ARG A 60 0.36 -4.76 -2.22
CA ARG A 60 1.05 -4.02 -3.27
C ARG A 60 2.32 -3.34 -2.77
N VAL A 61 3.23 -3.06 -3.69
CA VAL A 61 4.18 -1.95 -3.59
C VAL A 61 3.87 -0.94 -4.68
N ASN A 62 4.12 0.33 -4.44
CA ASN A 62 4.09 1.32 -5.49
C ASN A 62 5.52 1.55 -5.99
N LEU A 63 5.78 1.26 -7.27
CA LEU A 63 7.10 1.44 -7.85
C LEU A 63 7.49 2.92 -7.87
N ILE A 64 6.52 3.80 -8.16
CA ILE A 64 6.70 5.25 -8.19
C ILE A 64 5.35 5.97 -8.21
N GLY A 65 5.29 7.22 -7.70
CA GLY A 65 4.08 8.03 -7.63
C GLY A 65 3.48 8.11 -6.23
N GLU A 66 4.29 8.06 -5.17
CA GLU A 66 3.81 8.23 -3.80
C GLU A 66 3.27 9.62 -3.55
N HIS A 67 2.14 9.67 -2.83
CA HIS A 67 1.43 10.89 -2.46
C HIS A 67 0.89 11.72 -3.63
N THR A 68 0.76 11.11 -4.81
CA THR A 68 0.14 11.74 -5.97
C THR A 68 -1.32 11.34 -6.16
N ASP A 69 -1.77 10.24 -5.61
CA ASP A 69 -3.10 9.66 -5.81
C ASP A 69 -4.24 10.58 -5.31
N TYR A 70 -4.11 11.17 -4.13
CA TYR A 70 -5.06 12.16 -3.61
C TYR A 70 -4.82 13.60 -4.15
N ASN A 71 -3.87 13.76 -5.07
CA ASN A 71 -3.62 14.97 -5.86
C ASN A 71 -4.06 14.80 -7.32
N ASP A 72 -4.97 13.87 -7.61
CA ASP A 72 -5.41 13.50 -8.95
C ASP A 72 -4.27 13.02 -9.88
N GLY A 73 -3.15 12.61 -9.30
CA GLY A 73 -1.92 12.33 -10.02
C GLY A 73 -1.87 10.97 -10.70
N LEU A 74 -0.64 10.55 -10.99
CA LEU A 74 -0.33 9.28 -11.65
C LEU A 74 0.45 8.39 -10.69
N VAL A 75 0.18 7.08 -10.72
CA VAL A 75 0.86 6.08 -9.91
C VAL A 75 1.21 4.84 -10.73
N LEU A 76 2.19 4.06 -10.28
CA LEU A 76 2.64 2.84 -10.95
C LEU A 76 2.84 1.70 -9.94
N PRO A 77 1.79 1.22 -9.29
CA PRO A 77 1.90 0.07 -8.39
C PRO A 77 2.09 -1.26 -9.13
N MET A 78 2.57 -2.27 -8.39
CA MET A 78 2.47 -3.68 -8.77
C MET A 78 1.91 -4.50 -7.61
N ALA A 79 1.12 -5.53 -7.93
CA ALA A 79 0.64 -6.48 -6.93
C ALA A 79 1.78 -7.40 -6.49
N LEU A 80 1.78 -7.75 -5.21
CA LEU A 80 2.75 -8.64 -4.59
C LEU A 80 2.29 -10.10 -4.66
N PRO A 81 3.20 -11.09 -4.62
CA PRO A 81 2.82 -12.49 -4.51
C PRO A 81 2.21 -12.84 -3.14
N TRP A 82 2.31 -11.93 -2.17
CA TRP A 82 1.73 -12.04 -0.83
C TRP A 82 0.39 -11.30 -0.77
N GLY A 83 -0.55 -11.83 0.04
CA GLY A 83 -1.89 -11.27 0.09
C GLY A 83 -2.72 -11.79 1.25
N VAL A 84 -3.99 -11.45 1.23
CA VAL A 84 -5.02 -11.99 2.12
C VAL A 84 -5.81 -13.05 1.37
N SER A 85 -5.95 -14.21 1.97
CA SER A 85 -6.83 -15.29 1.52
C SER A 85 -8.06 -15.37 2.41
N LEU A 86 -9.22 -15.64 1.80
CA LEU A 86 -10.52 -15.66 2.46
C LEU A 86 -11.30 -16.87 2.00
N ALA A 87 -11.67 -17.74 2.94
CA ALA A 87 -12.66 -18.82 2.71
C ALA A 87 -14.04 -18.30 3.14
N LEU A 88 -15.07 -18.51 2.31
CA LEU A 88 -16.42 -18.01 2.58
C LEU A 88 -17.47 -19.05 2.22
N SER A 89 -18.55 -19.08 3.02
CA SER A 89 -19.83 -19.72 2.70
C SER A 89 -20.97 -18.75 3.03
N PRO A 90 -22.01 -18.61 2.18
CA PRO A 90 -23.25 -17.95 2.55
C PRO A 90 -23.89 -18.56 3.78
N ALA A 91 -24.66 -17.77 4.52
CA ALA A 91 -25.43 -18.20 5.68
C ALA A 91 -26.85 -17.63 5.64
N ASP A 92 -27.83 -18.43 6.04
CA ASP A 92 -29.26 -18.08 5.96
C ASP A 92 -29.76 -17.26 7.16
N ASP A 93 -28.95 -17.13 8.21
CA ASP A 93 -29.33 -16.47 9.48
C ASP A 93 -29.14 -14.96 9.49
N ALA A 94 -28.84 -14.34 8.34
CA ALA A 94 -28.59 -12.90 8.17
C ALA A 94 -27.46 -12.35 9.04
N THR A 95 -26.57 -13.22 9.57
CA THR A 95 -25.41 -12.82 10.35
C THR A 95 -24.11 -13.07 9.58
N VAL A 96 -23.16 -12.17 9.74
CA VAL A 96 -21.80 -12.35 9.24
C VAL A 96 -20.92 -12.69 10.42
N GLU A 97 -20.29 -13.86 10.37
CA GLU A 97 -19.29 -14.29 11.35
C GLU A 97 -17.92 -14.36 10.71
N VAL A 98 -16.96 -13.61 11.26
CA VAL A 98 -15.60 -13.48 10.72
C VAL A 98 -14.58 -13.96 11.73
N ARG A 99 -13.69 -14.86 11.29
CA ARG A 99 -12.53 -15.35 12.04
C ARG A 99 -11.24 -15.04 11.28
N SER A 100 -10.15 -14.91 12.00
CA SER A 100 -8.82 -14.73 11.43
C SER A 100 -7.85 -15.74 12.04
N ALA A 101 -7.09 -16.44 11.19
CA ALA A 101 -6.04 -17.36 11.61
C ALA A 101 -4.92 -16.63 12.38
N GLN A 102 -4.66 -15.35 12.06
CA GLN A 102 -3.69 -14.52 12.78
C GLN A 102 -4.21 -14.03 14.13
N ARG A 103 -5.52 -14.08 14.38
CA ARG A 103 -6.15 -13.65 15.65
C ARG A 103 -7.07 -14.73 16.20
N PRO A 104 -6.49 -15.80 16.76
CA PRO A 104 -7.29 -16.85 17.37
C PRO A 104 -8.10 -16.28 18.53
N GLY A 105 -9.36 -16.70 18.65
CA GLY A 105 -10.29 -16.24 19.68
C GLY A 105 -11.74 -16.27 19.23
N ALA A 106 -12.58 -15.52 19.92
CA ALA A 106 -13.99 -15.41 19.56
C ALA A 106 -14.14 -14.75 18.18
N PRO A 107 -15.10 -15.21 17.35
CA PRO A 107 -15.38 -14.58 16.08
C PRO A 107 -15.93 -13.16 16.28
N VAL A 108 -15.70 -12.30 15.29
CA VAL A 108 -16.43 -11.04 15.18
C VAL A 108 -17.76 -11.32 14.46
N VAL A 109 -18.87 -10.93 15.08
CA VAL A 109 -20.21 -11.17 14.56
C VAL A 109 -20.94 -9.84 14.36
N PHE A 110 -21.57 -9.67 13.22
CA PHE A 110 -22.40 -8.50 12.91
C PHE A 110 -23.54 -8.85 11.93
N ARG A 111 -24.49 -7.95 11.79
CA ARG A 111 -25.55 -8.04 10.77
C ARG A 111 -25.33 -6.95 9.73
N THR A 112 -25.40 -7.30 8.46
CA THR A 112 -25.22 -6.35 7.35
C THR A 112 -26.22 -5.19 7.45
N ALA A 113 -27.45 -5.44 7.92
CA ALA A 113 -28.48 -4.42 8.09
C ALA A 113 -28.12 -3.34 9.12
N ASP A 114 -27.36 -3.71 10.16
CA ASP A 114 -27.07 -2.86 11.31
C ASP A 114 -25.78 -2.01 11.16
N LEU A 115 -25.07 -2.17 10.04
CA LEU A 115 -23.84 -1.45 9.79
C LEU A 115 -24.11 0.03 9.50
N ASP A 116 -23.53 0.92 10.32
CA ASP A 116 -23.64 2.37 10.23
C ASP A 116 -22.25 3.01 10.43
N PRO A 117 -21.70 3.72 9.44
CA PRO A 117 -20.41 4.37 9.56
C PRO A 117 -20.39 5.50 10.59
N ALA A 118 -21.54 6.11 10.90
CA ALA A 118 -21.64 7.13 11.94
C ALA A 118 -21.54 6.54 13.36
N ARG A 119 -21.78 5.24 13.52
CA ARG A 119 -21.72 4.50 14.79
C ARG A 119 -21.13 3.10 14.56
N PRO A 120 -19.84 2.99 14.20
CA PRO A 120 -19.25 1.73 13.81
C PRO A 120 -19.21 0.77 15.02
N ALA A 121 -20.09 -0.21 15.02
CA ALA A 121 -20.10 -1.29 16.03
C ALA A 121 -18.94 -2.29 15.82
N VAL A 122 -18.39 -2.35 14.60
CA VAL A 122 -17.25 -3.21 14.24
C VAL A 122 -16.06 -2.32 13.88
N THR A 123 -14.96 -2.51 14.60
CA THR A 123 -13.73 -1.71 14.45
C THR A 123 -12.49 -2.60 14.29
N GLY A 124 -11.33 -2.00 14.16
CA GLY A 124 -10.07 -2.72 13.96
C GLY A 124 -10.05 -3.46 12.63
N TRP A 125 -9.38 -4.61 12.58
CA TRP A 125 -9.22 -5.37 11.32
C TRP A 125 -10.56 -5.84 10.72
N ALA A 126 -11.53 -6.21 11.55
CA ALA A 126 -12.84 -6.65 11.08
C ALA A 126 -13.69 -5.48 10.54
N GLY A 127 -13.36 -4.24 10.88
CA GLY A 127 -13.99 -3.04 10.34
C GLY A 127 -13.82 -2.92 8.82
N TYR A 128 -12.71 -3.38 8.26
CA TYR A 128 -12.51 -3.42 6.81
C TYR A 128 -13.46 -4.41 6.12
N VAL A 129 -13.66 -5.59 6.71
CA VAL A 129 -14.64 -6.57 6.21
C VAL A 129 -16.06 -6.00 6.31
N ALA A 130 -16.45 -5.50 7.49
CA ALA A 130 -17.76 -4.89 7.71
C ALA A 130 -18.01 -3.68 6.78
N GLY A 131 -16.98 -2.87 6.55
CA GLY A 131 -17.00 -1.75 5.60
C GLY A 131 -17.35 -2.16 4.17
N VAL A 132 -16.81 -3.29 3.70
CA VAL A 132 -17.13 -3.84 2.36
C VAL A 132 -18.59 -4.27 2.29
N PHE A 133 -19.12 -4.98 3.31
CA PHE A 133 -20.54 -5.35 3.38
C PHE A 133 -21.42 -4.10 3.38
N TRP A 134 -21.06 -3.09 4.19
CA TRP A 134 -21.76 -1.82 4.22
C TRP A 134 -21.74 -1.09 2.88
N ALA A 135 -20.56 -0.93 2.27
CA ALA A 135 -20.41 -0.18 1.03
C ALA A 135 -21.13 -0.85 -0.14
N ALA A 136 -21.06 -2.19 -0.24
CA ALA A 136 -21.78 -2.96 -1.25
C ALA A 136 -23.31 -2.87 -1.07
N ARG A 137 -23.80 -2.89 0.19
CA ARG A 137 -25.22 -2.69 0.50
C ARG A 137 -25.67 -1.28 0.17
N ASP A 138 -24.92 -0.28 0.59
CA ASP A 138 -25.26 1.14 0.41
C ASP A 138 -25.26 1.54 -1.07
N ALA A 139 -24.42 0.90 -1.89
CA ALA A 139 -24.43 1.02 -3.33
C ALA A 139 -25.55 0.21 -4.03
N GLY A 140 -26.40 -0.49 -3.27
CA GLY A 140 -27.51 -1.27 -3.80
C GLY A 140 -27.15 -2.62 -4.44
N HIS A 141 -25.90 -3.08 -4.26
CA HIS A 141 -25.44 -4.35 -4.83
C HIS A 141 -25.72 -5.55 -3.90
N LEU A 142 -25.69 -5.36 -2.58
CA LEU A 142 -25.82 -6.43 -1.60
C LEU A 142 -27.10 -6.27 -0.78
N PRO A 143 -27.95 -7.32 -0.64
CA PRO A 143 -29.13 -7.28 0.21
C PRO A 143 -28.80 -7.08 1.70
N ALA A 144 -29.62 -6.34 2.43
CA ALA A 144 -29.42 -6.07 3.86
C ALA A 144 -29.47 -7.35 4.73
N GLY A 145 -30.18 -8.39 4.30
CA GLY A 145 -30.27 -9.69 4.98
C GLY A 145 -29.14 -10.66 4.65
N THR A 146 -28.07 -10.21 4.00
CA THR A 146 -26.95 -11.11 3.64
C THR A 146 -26.21 -11.58 4.87
N GLY A 147 -26.10 -12.90 5.03
CA GLY A 147 -25.28 -13.58 6.04
C GLY A 147 -24.11 -14.34 5.42
N ALA A 148 -23.02 -14.50 6.14
CA ALA A 148 -21.84 -15.24 5.70
C ALA A 148 -21.03 -15.80 6.86
N ARG A 149 -20.31 -16.89 6.61
CA ARG A 149 -19.23 -17.43 7.45
C ARG A 149 -17.93 -17.19 6.73
N ILE A 150 -16.95 -16.60 7.43
CA ILE A 150 -15.67 -16.16 6.82
C ILE A 150 -14.51 -16.57 7.70
N LEU A 151 -13.49 -17.19 7.09
CA LEU A 151 -12.19 -17.40 7.71
C LEU A 151 -11.10 -16.75 6.86
N LEU A 152 -10.30 -15.91 7.49
CA LEU A 152 -9.19 -15.18 6.87
C LEU A 152 -7.85 -15.80 7.24
N ASP A 153 -6.92 -15.79 6.30
CA ASP A 153 -5.50 -16.05 6.51
C ASP A 153 -4.64 -15.11 5.63
N SER A 154 -3.42 -14.78 6.06
CA SER A 154 -2.58 -13.81 5.37
C SER A 154 -1.10 -14.17 5.45
N ASP A 155 -0.38 -13.97 4.36
CA ASP A 155 1.09 -14.00 4.28
C ASP A 155 1.71 -12.60 4.07
N LEU A 156 0.90 -11.55 4.22
CA LEU A 156 1.37 -10.17 4.28
C LEU A 156 1.84 -9.83 5.69
N PRO A 157 3.01 -9.20 5.86
CA PRO A 157 3.42 -8.65 7.15
C PRO A 157 2.51 -7.48 7.53
N VAL A 158 2.00 -7.51 8.76
CA VAL A 158 1.13 -6.45 9.28
C VAL A 158 1.95 -5.20 9.60
N GLY A 159 1.49 -4.03 9.18
CA GLY A 159 2.16 -2.75 9.47
C GLY A 159 3.37 -2.45 8.60
N ALA A 160 3.66 -3.26 7.58
CA ALA A 160 4.76 -3.07 6.65
C ALA A 160 4.47 -2.08 5.50
N ALA A 161 3.34 -1.39 5.54
CA ALA A 161 2.84 -0.48 4.49
C ALA A 161 2.66 -1.14 3.09
N LEU A 162 2.30 -2.43 3.08
CA LEU A 162 2.06 -3.22 1.87
C LEU A 162 0.58 -3.39 1.52
N SER A 163 -0.30 -2.49 2.01
CA SER A 163 -1.74 -2.43 1.75
C SER A 163 -2.51 -3.69 2.16
N SER A 164 -2.27 -4.16 3.38
CA SER A 164 -3.04 -5.29 3.93
C SER A 164 -4.53 -4.97 4.09
N SER A 165 -4.91 -3.71 4.34
CA SER A 165 -6.30 -3.24 4.37
C SER A 165 -6.98 -3.43 3.03
N ALA A 166 -6.42 -2.88 1.96
CA ALA A 166 -6.98 -2.98 0.62
C ALA A 166 -7.00 -4.43 0.09
N ALA A 167 -5.99 -5.26 0.48
CA ALA A 167 -6.02 -6.68 0.17
C ALA A 167 -7.19 -7.40 0.89
N LEU A 168 -7.44 -7.07 2.17
CA LEU A 168 -8.56 -7.62 2.92
C LEU A 168 -9.91 -7.18 2.33
N GLU A 169 -10.06 -5.90 2.00
CA GLU A 169 -11.25 -5.36 1.35
C GLU A 169 -11.48 -6.00 -0.02
N SER A 170 -10.45 -6.09 -0.84
CA SER A 170 -10.54 -6.68 -2.19
C SER A 170 -10.85 -8.18 -2.15
N ALA A 171 -10.24 -8.96 -1.24
CA ALA A 171 -10.55 -10.37 -1.06
C ALA A 171 -12.01 -10.57 -0.63
N THR A 172 -12.49 -9.75 0.32
CA THR A 172 -13.87 -9.77 0.78
C THR A 172 -14.82 -9.44 -0.37
N LEU A 173 -14.55 -8.37 -1.12
CA LEU A 173 -15.44 -7.92 -2.19
C LEU A 173 -15.53 -8.94 -3.34
N VAL A 174 -14.39 -9.49 -3.79
CA VAL A 174 -14.39 -10.52 -4.84
C VAL A 174 -15.16 -11.78 -4.38
N ALA A 175 -15.00 -12.17 -3.11
CA ALA A 175 -15.75 -13.29 -2.54
C ALA A 175 -17.26 -13.00 -2.51
N LEU A 176 -17.69 -11.78 -2.14
CA LEU A 176 -19.10 -11.40 -2.15
C LEU A 176 -19.68 -11.38 -3.57
N VAL A 177 -18.94 -10.82 -4.53
CA VAL A 177 -19.37 -10.77 -5.94
C VAL A 177 -19.62 -12.16 -6.48
N ASP A 178 -18.73 -13.10 -6.21
CA ASP A 178 -18.84 -14.47 -6.68
C ASP A 178 -19.90 -15.27 -5.88
N ALA A 179 -19.84 -15.26 -4.55
CA ALA A 179 -20.70 -16.07 -3.69
C ALA A 179 -22.18 -15.67 -3.74
N PHE A 180 -22.48 -14.39 -3.95
CA PHE A 180 -23.84 -13.87 -3.99
C PHE A 180 -24.31 -13.44 -5.38
N GLY A 181 -23.49 -13.68 -6.42
CA GLY A 181 -23.86 -13.36 -7.80
C GLY A 181 -24.12 -11.87 -8.04
N LEU A 182 -23.27 -10.97 -7.52
CA LEU A 182 -23.49 -9.52 -7.61
C LEU A 182 -23.20 -9.02 -9.03
N THR A 183 -24.13 -9.25 -9.96
CA THR A 183 -23.97 -8.99 -11.40
C THR A 183 -23.66 -7.54 -11.73
N GLY A 184 -24.10 -6.58 -10.89
CA GLY A 184 -23.78 -5.17 -11.04
C GLY A 184 -22.32 -4.79 -10.75
N LEU A 185 -21.54 -5.72 -10.18
CA LEU A 185 -20.10 -5.55 -9.92
C LEU A 185 -19.26 -6.55 -10.70
N ALA A 186 -19.82 -7.67 -11.11
CA ALA A 186 -19.11 -8.74 -11.79
C ALA A 186 -18.47 -8.24 -13.10
N GLY A 187 -17.11 -8.23 -13.14
CA GLY A 187 -16.34 -7.75 -14.30
C GLY A 187 -16.14 -6.24 -14.37
N ASP A 188 -16.82 -5.43 -13.56
CA ASP A 188 -16.60 -3.97 -13.48
C ASP A 188 -15.56 -3.66 -12.37
N LEU A 189 -14.28 -3.85 -12.70
CA LEU A 189 -13.19 -3.58 -11.76
C LEU A 189 -13.18 -2.13 -11.24
N PRO A 190 -13.42 -1.09 -12.04
CA PRO A 190 -13.57 0.28 -11.53
C PRO A 190 -14.70 0.42 -10.48
N ALA A 191 -15.88 -0.17 -10.69
CA ALA A 191 -16.94 -0.14 -9.70
C ALA A 191 -16.54 -0.88 -8.41
N MET A 192 -15.87 -2.02 -8.53
CA MET A 192 -15.33 -2.74 -7.37
C MET A 192 -14.30 -1.93 -6.60
N VAL A 193 -13.39 -1.21 -7.29
CA VAL A 193 -12.43 -0.29 -6.65
C VAL A 193 -13.18 0.77 -5.85
N ARG A 194 -14.21 1.39 -6.41
CA ARG A 194 -14.99 2.43 -5.71
C ARG A 194 -15.70 1.89 -4.46
N VAL A 195 -16.24 0.67 -4.51
CA VAL A 195 -16.87 0.03 -3.34
C VAL A 195 -15.84 -0.24 -2.24
N ALA A 196 -14.68 -0.82 -2.57
CA ALA A 196 -13.62 -1.10 -1.61
C ALA A 196 -13.03 0.19 -1.02
N HIS A 197 -12.72 1.18 -1.85
CA HIS A 197 -12.25 2.50 -1.41
C HIS A 197 -13.26 3.21 -0.49
N ARG A 198 -14.57 3.11 -0.79
CA ARG A 198 -15.62 3.66 0.07
C ARG A 198 -15.67 2.96 1.43
N ALA A 199 -15.44 1.65 1.48
CA ALA A 199 -15.34 0.90 2.73
C ALA A 199 -14.21 1.46 3.61
N GLU A 200 -13.04 1.71 3.06
CA GLU A 200 -11.90 2.25 3.81
C GLU A 200 -12.12 3.69 4.25
N ASN A 201 -12.55 4.56 3.35
CA ASN A 201 -12.68 5.99 3.64
C ASN A 201 -13.91 6.34 4.47
N ALA A 202 -15.09 5.85 4.11
CA ALA A 202 -16.34 6.25 4.74
C ALA A 202 -16.70 5.41 5.97
N PHE A 203 -16.35 4.11 6.00
CA PHE A 203 -16.70 3.24 7.13
C PHE A 203 -15.56 3.14 8.15
N VAL A 204 -14.32 2.92 7.68
CA VAL A 204 -13.15 2.79 8.57
C VAL A 204 -12.61 4.18 8.96
N GLY A 205 -12.75 5.19 8.09
CA GLY A 205 -12.31 6.56 8.34
C GLY A 205 -10.83 6.82 7.99
N ALA A 206 -10.22 5.98 7.15
CA ALA A 206 -8.86 6.19 6.67
C ALA A 206 -8.87 7.04 5.37
N PRO A 207 -8.29 8.26 5.36
CA PRO A 207 -8.38 9.18 4.22
C PRO A 207 -7.37 8.85 3.11
N THR A 208 -7.44 7.64 2.55
CA THR A 208 -6.56 7.14 1.49
C THR A 208 -7.04 7.53 0.09
N GLY A 209 -6.16 7.42 -0.92
CA GLY A 209 -6.51 7.48 -2.33
C GLY A 209 -6.93 6.11 -2.89
N ILE A 210 -7.16 6.02 -4.20
CA ILE A 210 -7.67 4.81 -4.87
C ILE A 210 -6.57 3.83 -5.30
N LEU A 211 -5.30 4.14 -5.04
CA LEU A 211 -4.15 3.38 -5.51
C LEU A 211 -4.19 1.92 -5.04
N ASP A 212 -4.41 1.72 -3.76
CA ASP A 212 -4.24 0.43 -3.08
C ASP A 212 -5.27 -0.60 -3.55
N GLN A 213 -6.55 -0.24 -3.57
CA GLN A 213 -7.63 -1.09 -4.06
C GLN A 213 -7.50 -1.32 -5.58
N SER A 214 -7.08 -0.29 -6.33
CA SER A 214 -6.83 -0.44 -7.77
C SER A 214 -5.73 -1.44 -8.05
N ALA A 215 -4.63 -1.40 -7.31
CA ALA A 215 -3.53 -2.36 -7.45
C ALA A 215 -4.00 -3.78 -7.09
N SER A 216 -4.68 -3.93 -5.95
CA SER A 216 -5.13 -5.22 -5.46
C SER A 216 -6.16 -5.89 -6.39
N LEU A 217 -7.00 -5.11 -7.09
CA LEU A 217 -8.06 -5.65 -7.97
C LEU A 217 -7.62 -5.74 -9.45
N ARG A 218 -6.78 -4.82 -9.97
CA ARG A 218 -6.61 -4.60 -11.41
C ARG A 218 -5.22 -4.96 -11.96
N CYS A 219 -4.25 -5.29 -11.10
CA CYS A 219 -2.93 -5.73 -11.54
C CYS A 219 -2.99 -7.06 -12.29
N LYS A 220 -2.07 -7.25 -13.24
CA LYS A 220 -1.82 -8.50 -13.95
C LYS A 220 -0.46 -9.05 -13.59
N GLU A 221 -0.31 -10.37 -13.69
CA GLU A 221 0.98 -11.04 -13.56
C GLU A 221 2.01 -10.42 -14.52
N ASP A 222 3.25 -10.29 -14.05
CA ASP A 222 4.38 -9.70 -14.79
C ASP A 222 4.16 -8.26 -15.28
N HIS A 223 3.23 -7.51 -14.68
CA HIS A 223 2.95 -6.13 -15.05
C HIS A 223 2.90 -5.21 -13.83
N ALA A 224 3.22 -3.95 -14.06
CA ALA A 224 2.85 -2.83 -13.20
C ALA A 224 1.56 -2.18 -13.71
N LEU A 225 0.77 -1.61 -12.82
CA LEU A 225 -0.48 -0.91 -13.17
C LEU A 225 -0.22 0.59 -13.29
N PHE A 226 -0.16 1.13 -14.49
CA PHE A 226 -0.23 2.59 -14.68
C PHE A 226 -1.66 3.05 -14.45
N LEU A 227 -1.87 3.87 -13.43
CA LEU A 227 -3.17 4.39 -13.03
C LEU A 227 -3.15 5.92 -13.06
N ASP A 228 -4.14 6.49 -13.72
CA ASP A 228 -4.50 7.90 -13.63
C ASP A 228 -5.60 8.04 -12.57
N CYS A 229 -5.26 8.64 -11.42
CA CYS A 229 -6.17 8.71 -10.27
C CYS A 229 -7.35 9.65 -10.50
N ARG A 230 -7.25 10.63 -11.41
CA ARG A 230 -8.36 11.55 -11.77
C ARG A 230 -9.43 10.87 -12.60
N THR A 231 -9.01 10.12 -13.61
CA THR A 231 -9.93 9.49 -14.57
C THR A 231 -10.27 8.05 -14.22
N GLU A 232 -9.60 7.48 -13.21
CA GLU A 232 -9.60 6.05 -12.87
C GLU A 232 -9.15 5.15 -14.04
N GLY A 233 -8.60 5.75 -15.09
CA GLY A 233 -8.06 5.05 -16.25
C GLY A 233 -6.81 4.27 -15.89
N ALA A 234 -6.78 2.97 -16.21
CA ALA A 234 -5.63 2.13 -15.88
C ALA A 234 -5.20 1.26 -17.06
N ARG A 235 -3.88 1.03 -17.13
CA ARG A 235 -3.26 0.13 -18.12
C ARG A 235 -2.18 -0.69 -17.44
N ASN A 236 -2.17 -1.99 -17.70
CA ASN A 236 -1.08 -2.85 -17.29
C ASN A 236 0.12 -2.65 -18.24
N VAL A 237 1.29 -2.34 -17.65
CA VAL A 237 2.55 -2.10 -18.36
C VAL A 237 3.48 -3.27 -18.06
N PRO A 238 4.05 -3.96 -19.07
CA PRO A 238 4.98 -5.06 -18.82
C PRO A 238 6.13 -4.67 -17.89
N LEU A 239 6.46 -5.55 -16.95
CA LEU A 239 7.53 -5.37 -15.98
C LEU A 239 8.48 -6.59 -16.01
N PRO A 240 9.29 -6.75 -17.07
CA PRO A 240 10.11 -7.94 -17.30
C PRO A 240 11.39 -7.94 -16.46
N LEU A 241 11.25 -7.99 -15.12
CA LEU A 241 12.40 -7.91 -14.20
C LEU A 241 13.36 -9.09 -14.39
N ALA A 242 12.83 -10.31 -14.48
CA ALA A 242 13.65 -11.52 -14.60
C ALA A 242 14.41 -11.56 -15.93
N GLU A 243 13.77 -11.19 -17.04
CA GLU A 243 14.40 -11.11 -18.36
C GLU A 243 15.51 -10.04 -18.41
N ALA A 244 15.36 -8.97 -17.64
CA ALA A 244 16.38 -7.94 -17.47
C ALA A 244 17.49 -8.32 -16.48
N GLY A 245 17.51 -9.54 -15.93
CA GLY A 245 18.45 -9.98 -14.89
C GLY A 245 18.30 -9.20 -13.57
N LEU A 246 17.10 -8.74 -13.26
CA LEU A 246 16.80 -7.89 -12.10
C LEU A 246 15.82 -8.59 -11.15
N ARG A 247 15.94 -8.22 -9.87
CA ARG A 247 14.97 -8.56 -8.81
C ARG A 247 14.49 -7.31 -8.12
N LEU A 248 13.23 -7.28 -7.74
CA LEU A 248 12.71 -6.25 -6.84
C LEU A 248 12.77 -6.81 -5.42
N LEU A 249 13.56 -6.20 -4.55
CA LEU A 249 13.55 -6.53 -3.12
C LEU A 249 12.60 -5.58 -2.40
N VAL A 250 11.72 -6.15 -1.57
CA VAL A 250 10.92 -5.43 -0.58
C VAL A 250 11.63 -5.56 0.76
N ILE A 251 11.94 -4.43 1.37
CA ILE A 251 12.70 -4.31 2.61
C ILE A 251 11.75 -3.73 3.66
N ASP A 252 11.09 -4.58 4.44
CA ASP A 252 10.29 -4.16 5.58
C ASP A 252 11.22 -3.78 6.73
N THR A 253 11.22 -2.50 7.08
CA THR A 253 12.06 -1.95 8.16
C THR A 253 11.62 -2.37 9.55
N ARG A 254 10.43 -2.97 9.68
CA ARG A 254 9.77 -3.32 10.93
C ARG A 254 9.43 -2.13 11.84
N VAL A 255 9.49 -0.92 11.28
CA VAL A 255 8.94 0.29 11.87
C VAL A 255 7.48 0.38 11.50
N GLN A 256 6.60 0.17 12.49
CA GLN A 256 5.16 0.20 12.25
C GLN A 256 4.67 1.63 12.07
N HIS A 257 3.87 1.80 11.03
CA HIS A 257 3.14 3.03 10.76
C HIS A 257 1.63 2.74 10.76
N ARG A 258 0.83 3.63 11.36
CA ARG A 258 -0.64 3.54 11.38
C ARG A 258 -1.20 4.73 10.61
N LEU A 259 -1.59 4.50 9.35
CA LEU A 259 -2.17 5.55 8.48
C LEU A 259 -3.45 6.17 9.06
N ALA A 260 -4.25 5.38 9.77
CA ALA A 260 -5.49 5.83 10.41
C ALA A 260 -5.25 6.62 11.72
N ASP A 261 -4.01 6.78 12.18
CA ASP A 261 -3.72 7.58 13.36
C ASP A 261 -3.75 9.07 12.96
N PRO A 262 -4.57 9.92 13.59
CA PRO A 262 -4.59 11.35 13.32
C PRO A 262 -3.22 12.03 13.48
N GLU A 263 -2.35 11.48 14.32
CA GLU A 263 -0.97 11.97 14.54
C GLU A 263 0.04 11.39 13.52
N SER A 264 -0.39 10.55 12.59
CA SER A 264 0.48 9.82 11.67
C SER A 264 1.29 10.68 10.69
N GLY A 265 0.98 11.95 10.57
CA GLY A 265 1.58 12.85 9.59
C GLY A 265 1.03 12.70 8.16
N TYR A 266 0.40 11.57 7.79
CA TYR A 266 -0.18 11.38 6.46
C TYR A 266 -1.31 12.38 6.17
N ALA A 267 -2.27 12.50 7.08
CA ALA A 267 -3.37 13.48 6.97
C ALA A 267 -2.84 14.93 6.87
N ALA A 268 -1.78 15.26 7.61
CA ALA A 268 -1.14 16.57 7.53
C ALA A 268 -0.54 16.83 6.14
N ARG A 269 0.09 15.82 5.50
CA ARG A 269 0.63 15.95 4.14
C ARG A 269 -0.46 16.19 3.11
N ARG A 270 -1.59 15.48 3.22
CA ARG A 270 -2.76 15.70 2.37
C ARG A 270 -3.30 17.12 2.55
N ALA A 271 -3.50 17.57 3.78
CA ALA A 271 -3.94 18.94 4.07
C ALA A 271 -2.95 20.01 3.55
N ASP A 272 -1.62 19.75 3.61
CA ASP A 272 -0.62 20.64 3.01
C ASP A 272 -0.84 20.77 1.49
N CYS A 273 -1.11 19.67 0.79
CA CYS A 273 -1.38 19.68 -0.65
C CYS A 273 -2.68 20.40 -0.99
N GLU A 274 -3.75 20.19 -0.23
CA GLU A 274 -5.05 20.86 -0.40
C GLU A 274 -4.89 22.39 -0.23
N ARG A 275 -4.18 22.82 0.83
CA ARG A 275 -3.86 24.26 1.02
C ARG A 275 -3.01 24.84 -0.10
N ALA A 276 -2.04 24.05 -0.62
CA ALA A 276 -1.20 24.51 -1.73
C ALA A 276 -2.02 24.69 -3.01
N ALA A 277 -2.91 23.75 -3.33
CA ALA A 277 -3.82 23.82 -4.48
C ALA A 277 -4.74 25.04 -4.38
N GLU A 278 -5.33 25.28 -3.20
CA GLU A 278 -6.16 26.47 -2.93
C GLU A 278 -5.37 27.77 -3.16
N ARG A 279 -4.13 27.85 -2.66
CA ARG A 279 -3.27 29.05 -2.83
C ARG A 279 -2.91 29.32 -4.28
N LEU A 280 -2.74 28.28 -5.07
CA LEU A 280 -2.41 28.38 -6.50
C LEU A 280 -3.66 28.49 -7.38
N GLY A 281 -4.87 28.44 -6.80
CA GLY A 281 -6.13 28.53 -7.56
C GLY A 281 -6.38 27.37 -8.51
N VAL A 282 -5.82 26.19 -8.21
CA VAL A 282 -5.98 24.96 -9.00
C VAL A 282 -6.86 23.95 -8.28
N ALA A 283 -7.53 23.07 -9.03
CA ALA A 283 -8.37 22.03 -8.44
C ALA A 283 -7.56 20.95 -7.70
N ALA A 284 -6.39 20.61 -8.25
CA ALA A 284 -5.43 19.67 -7.65
C ALA A 284 -4.00 20.04 -8.08
N LEU A 285 -2.99 19.58 -7.34
CA LEU A 285 -1.59 19.89 -7.68
C LEU A 285 -1.14 19.31 -9.02
N ARG A 286 -1.84 18.33 -9.57
CA ARG A 286 -1.67 17.87 -10.95
C ARG A 286 -1.86 18.97 -12.00
N ASP A 287 -2.66 20.00 -11.69
CA ASP A 287 -3.01 21.07 -12.62
C ASP A 287 -1.97 22.20 -12.68
N VAL A 288 -0.87 22.02 -11.96
CA VAL A 288 0.27 22.96 -11.98
C VAL A 288 1.10 22.73 -13.25
N ASP A 289 0.88 23.54 -14.28
CA ASP A 289 1.60 23.45 -15.57
C ASP A 289 3.00 24.11 -15.51
N ASP A 290 3.14 25.26 -14.86
CA ASP A 290 4.42 25.95 -14.66
C ASP A 290 4.86 25.84 -13.19
N LEU A 291 5.66 24.80 -12.92
CA LEU A 291 6.20 24.57 -11.58
C LEU A 291 7.04 25.77 -11.09
N ALA A 292 7.85 26.38 -11.97
CA ALA A 292 8.71 27.49 -11.57
C ALA A 292 7.92 28.73 -11.17
N ALA A 293 6.82 29.03 -11.87
CA ALA A 293 5.88 30.08 -11.50
C ALA A 293 5.19 29.80 -10.16
N ALA A 294 4.64 28.58 -10.00
CA ALA A 294 3.98 28.15 -8.77
C ALA A 294 4.89 28.24 -7.55
N LEU A 295 6.16 27.82 -7.67
CA LEU A 295 7.12 27.91 -6.56
C LEU A 295 7.51 29.34 -6.20
N ARG A 296 7.46 30.30 -7.15
CA ARG A 296 7.66 31.73 -6.87
C ARG A 296 6.44 32.39 -6.19
N GLU A 297 5.26 31.92 -6.53
CA GLU A 297 4.01 32.43 -5.98
C GLU A 297 3.81 32.04 -4.51
N LEU A 298 4.15 30.78 -4.17
CA LEU A 298 4.05 30.27 -2.81
C LEU A 298 5.14 30.85 -1.91
N ARG A 299 4.73 31.50 -0.81
CA ARG A 299 5.63 32.07 0.20
C ARG A 299 5.93 31.10 1.35
N ASP A 300 5.03 30.13 1.59
CA ASP A 300 5.21 29.12 2.62
C ASP A 300 6.19 28.04 2.14
N PRO A 301 7.35 27.89 2.81
CA PRO A 301 8.36 26.92 2.39
C PRO A 301 7.89 25.46 2.50
N VAL A 302 6.91 25.18 3.35
CA VAL A 302 6.31 23.84 3.44
C VAL A 302 5.52 23.56 2.18
N LEU A 303 4.62 24.46 1.77
CA LEU A 303 3.80 24.29 0.57
C LEU A 303 4.67 24.23 -0.70
N VAL A 304 5.73 25.04 -0.79
CA VAL A 304 6.73 24.99 -1.87
C VAL A 304 7.28 23.56 -2.02
N LYS A 305 7.73 22.96 -0.93
CA LYS A 305 8.26 21.59 -0.93
C LYS A 305 7.23 20.56 -1.36
N ARG A 306 5.97 20.66 -0.89
CA ARG A 306 4.89 19.73 -1.26
C ARG A 306 4.57 19.79 -2.76
N VAL A 307 4.41 20.99 -3.31
CA VAL A 307 4.16 21.21 -4.74
C VAL A 307 5.31 20.66 -5.58
N GLN A 308 6.56 20.98 -5.18
CA GLN A 308 7.75 20.49 -5.88
C GLN A 308 7.77 18.95 -5.94
N HIS A 309 7.47 18.29 -4.82
CA HIS A 309 7.41 16.81 -4.81
C HIS A 309 6.33 16.30 -5.74
N VAL A 310 5.06 16.71 -5.55
CA VAL A 310 3.92 16.14 -6.27
C VAL A 310 4.06 16.31 -7.78
N VAL A 311 4.38 17.52 -8.25
CA VAL A 311 4.52 17.78 -9.68
C VAL A 311 5.67 16.99 -10.28
N THR A 312 6.83 16.97 -9.63
CA THR A 312 7.99 16.21 -10.16
C THR A 312 7.80 14.69 -10.03
N GLU A 313 7.04 14.21 -9.04
CA GLU A 313 6.74 12.78 -8.89
C GLU A 313 5.81 12.29 -10.01
N ILE A 314 4.81 13.08 -10.40
CA ILE A 314 3.95 12.78 -11.56
C ILE A 314 4.81 12.66 -12.84
N HIS A 315 5.80 13.54 -13.03
CA HIS A 315 6.71 13.44 -14.16
C HIS A 315 7.59 12.19 -14.10
N ARG A 316 8.05 11.78 -12.90
CA ARG A 316 8.81 10.54 -12.69
C ARG A 316 7.98 9.30 -13.02
N VAL A 317 6.67 9.28 -12.74
CA VAL A 317 5.79 8.18 -13.15
C VAL A 317 5.76 8.05 -14.68
N ASN A 318 5.56 9.15 -15.40
CA ASN A 318 5.57 9.15 -16.87
C ASN A 318 6.93 8.68 -17.41
N ALA A 319 8.04 9.15 -16.83
CA ALA A 319 9.39 8.71 -17.22
C ALA A 319 9.57 7.20 -16.99
N ALA A 320 9.13 6.67 -15.86
CA ALA A 320 9.21 5.24 -15.54
C ALA A 320 8.41 4.39 -16.55
N VAL A 321 7.18 4.81 -16.89
CA VAL A 321 6.37 4.15 -17.92
C VAL A 321 7.05 4.19 -19.29
N GLY A 322 7.67 5.32 -19.66
CA GLY A 322 8.44 5.46 -20.89
C GLY A 322 9.63 4.50 -20.94
N LEU A 323 10.38 4.39 -19.85
CA LEU A 323 11.52 3.46 -19.74
C LEU A 323 11.08 1.99 -19.86
N LEU A 324 9.99 1.60 -19.20
CA LEU A 324 9.45 0.24 -19.31
C LEU A 324 9.03 -0.09 -20.74
N ARG A 325 8.33 0.82 -21.41
CA ARG A 325 7.92 0.64 -22.83
C ARG A 325 9.11 0.55 -23.78
N ALA A 326 10.22 1.21 -23.46
CA ALA A 326 11.45 1.16 -24.23
C ALA A 326 12.32 -0.08 -23.91
N GLY A 327 11.89 -0.97 -23.01
CA GLY A 327 12.68 -2.11 -22.54
C GLY A 327 13.88 -1.73 -21.67
N ALA A 328 13.93 -0.50 -21.19
CA ALA A 328 15.05 0.05 -20.42
C ALA A 328 14.83 -0.12 -18.90
N THR A 329 14.39 -1.30 -18.47
CA THR A 329 13.98 -1.62 -17.07
C THR A 329 15.04 -1.25 -16.04
N ALA A 330 16.32 -1.46 -16.34
CA ALA A 330 17.42 -1.11 -15.44
C ALA A 330 17.55 0.41 -15.17
N GLN A 331 17.05 1.25 -16.07
CA GLN A 331 17.06 2.71 -15.92
C GLN A 331 15.99 3.25 -14.95
N LEU A 332 15.11 2.39 -14.43
CA LEU A 332 14.22 2.75 -13.33
C LEU A 332 15.00 3.09 -12.04
N GLY A 333 16.20 2.52 -11.87
CA GLY A 333 17.00 2.73 -10.66
C GLY A 333 17.24 4.20 -10.31
N PRO A 334 17.84 5.03 -11.19
CA PRO A 334 18.01 6.46 -10.95
C PRO A 334 16.69 7.18 -10.65
N VAL A 335 15.59 6.80 -11.31
CA VAL A 335 14.26 7.39 -11.08
C VAL A 335 13.77 7.07 -9.67
N PHE A 336 13.96 5.84 -9.18
CA PHE A 336 13.65 5.44 -7.79
C PHE A 336 14.44 6.27 -6.79
N THR A 337 15.76 6.39 -6.98
CA THR A 337 16.61 7.18 -6.08
C THR A 337 16.20 8.65 -6.05
N ALA A 338 15.92 9.26 -7.19
CA ALA A 338 15.44 10.64 -7.26
C ALA A 338 14.08 10.83 -6.54
N SER A 339 13.17 9.87 -6.66
CA SER A 339 11.92 9.86 -5.92
C SER A 339 12.14 9.76 -4.41
N HIS A 340 13.04 8.87 -3.95
CA HIS A 340 13.36 8.76 -2.52
C HIS A 340 13.90 10.07 -1.93
N LEU A 341 14.83 10.71 -2.62
CA LEU A 341 15.36 12.02 -2.19
C LEU A 341 14.23 13.07 -2.09
N SER A 342 13.32 13.08 -3.04
CA SER A 342 12.17 13.99 -3.01
C SER A 342 11.20 13.66 -1.85
N LEU A 343 10.94 12.39 -1.56
CA LEU A 343 10.11 11.94 -0.43
C LEU A 343 10.76 12.30 0.92
N ARG A 344 12.09 12.16 1.03
CA ARG A 344 12.84 12.47 2.24
C ARG A 344 12.96 13.98 2.50
N ASP A 345 13.34 14.76 1.47
CA ASP A 345 13.79 16.15 1.66
C ASP A 345 12.68 17.18 1.36
N GLN A 346 11.74 16.85 0.46
CA GLN A 346 10.66 17.73 0.04
C GLN A 346 9.32 17.33 0.66
N PHE A 347 8.95 16.06 0.57
CA PHE A 347 7.68 15.60 1.17
C PHE A 347 7.82 15.29 2.66
N GLU A 348 9.02 14.98 3.11
CA GLU A 348 9.39 14.77 4.52
C GLU A 348 8.57 13.64 5.18
N VAL A 349 8.47 12.52 4.47
CA VAL A 349 7.74 11.31 4.91
C VAL A 349 8.67 10.11 5.15
N SER A 350 9.98 10.25 4.94
CA SER A 350 10.95 9.21 5.26
C SER A 350 11.29 9.19 6.75
N CYS A 351 11.95 8.11 7.17
CA CYS A 351 12.52 7.96 8.52
C CYS A 351 13.93 7.38 8.44
N PRO A 352 14.72 7.43 9.54
CA PRO A 352 16.10 6.96 9.54
C PRO A 352 16.28 5.52 9.07
N GLU A 353 15.33 4.63 9.37
CA GLU A 353 15.38 3.23 8.98
C GLU A 353 15.16 3.06 7.47
N LEU A 354 14.20 3.79 6.89
CA LEU A 354 13.97 3.82 5.44
C LEU A 354 15.16 4.38 4.69
N ASP A 355 15.71 5.52 5.14
CA ASP A 355 16.89 6.13 4.54
C ASP A 355 18.08 5.18 4.58
N THR A 356 18.29 4.50 5.72
CA THR A 356 19.36 3.51 5.88
C THR A 356 19.18 2.31 4.95
N ALA A 357 17.96 1.79 4.83
CA ALA A 357 17.65 0.68 3.93
C ALA A 357 17.99 1.03 2.47
N VAL A 358 17.56 2.22 2.02
CA VAL A 358 17.81 2.72 0.67
C VAL A 358 19.30 2.96 0.43
N GLU A 359 19.99 3.68 1.30
CA GLU A 359 21.42 3.99 1.17
C GLU A 359 22.28 2.72 1.18
N ALA A 360 21.98 1.76 2.07
CA ALA A 360 22.69 0.50 2.16
C ALA A 360 22.48 -0.36 0.91
N ALA A 361 21.24 -0.43 0.39
CA ALA A 361 20.94 -1.17 -0.82
C ALA A 361 21.67 -0.61 -2.04
N VAL A 362 21.64 0.71 -2.24
CA VAL A 362 22.35 1.39 -3.36
C VAL A 362 23.86 1.19 -3.25
N ARG A 363 24.44 1.37 -2.06
CA ARG A 363 25.88 1.16 -1.80
C ARG A 363 26.30 -0.30 -2.08
N ALA A 364 25.42 -1.27 -1.84
CA ALA A 364 25.67 -2.67 -2.09
C ALA A 364 25.54 -3.07 -3.57
N GLY A 365 25.03 -2.19 -4.43
CA GLY A 365 24.95 -2.37 -5.88
C GLY A 365 23.53 -2.51 -6.43
N ALA A 366 22.49 -2.12 -5.67
CA ALA A 366 21.18 -1.91 -6.26
C ALA A 366 21.24 -0.82 -7.34
N ARG A 367 20.49 -0.96 -8.41
CA ARG A 367 20.38 0.06 -9.47
C ARG A 367 19.74 1.34 -8.95
N GLY A 368 18.88 1.22 -7.95
CA GLY A 368 18.25 2.28 -7.19
C GLY A 368 17.29 1.70 -6.17
N ALA A 369 16.93 2.51 -5.19
CA ALA A 369 16.01 2.12 -4.13
C ALA A 369 15.22 3.35 -3.64
N ARG A 370 14.06 3.08 -3.03
CA ARG A 370 13.17 4.11 -2.47
C ARG A 370 12.23 3.53 -1.42
N MET A 371 11.75 4.37 -0.53
CA MET A 371 10.61 4.00 0.28
C MET A 371 9.36 3.78 -0.58
N THR A 372 8.40 3.00 -0.11
CA THR A 372 7.11 2.77 -0.77
C THR A 372 5.97 2.85 0.24
N GLY A 373 4.79 3.32 -0.21
CA GLY A 373 3.62 3.57 0.63
C GLY A 373 3.65 4.93 1.33
N GLY A 374 2.88 5.07 2.40
CA GLY A 374 2.66 6.36 3.09
C GLY A 374 3.86 6.96 3.82
N GLY A 375 4.95 6.22 4.01
CA GLY A 375 6.13 6.69 4.73
C GLY A 375 6.02 6.61 6.25
N PHE A 376 6.88 7.33 6.96
CA PHE A 376 7.02 7.35 8.42
C PHE A 376 7.37 5.99 9.04
N GLY A 377 7.77 5.03 8.24
CA GLY A 377 8.06 3.62 8.53
C GLY A 377 7.64 2.72 7.39
N GLY A 378 7.39 1.44 7.66
CA GLY A 378 7.01 0.46 6.66
C GLY A 378 8.18 -0.02 5.80
N SER A 379 8.02 -0.03 4.48
CA SER A 379 8.93 -0.70 3.56
C SER A 379 9.65 0.24 2.61
N ALA A 380 10.82 -0.21 2.17
CA ALA A 380 11.51 0.28 0.97
C ALA A 380 11.52 -0.79 -0.12
N ILE A 381 11.68 -0.37 -1.37
CA ILE A 381 11.91 -1.26 -2.52
C ILE A 381 13.29 -0.95 -3.12
N ALA A 382 13.98 -1.99 -3.58
CA ALA A 382 15.26 -1.89 -4.25
C ALA A 382 15.27 -2.71 -5.54
N LEU A 383 15.67 -2.09 -6.64
CA LEU A 383 15.88 -2.75 -7.93
C LEU A 383 17.32 -3.28 -7.99
N VAL A 384 17.49 -4.59 -7.96
CA VAL A 384 18.80 -5.23 -7.71
C VAL A 384 19.13 -6.19 -8.85
N PRO A 385 20.35 -6.10 -9.43
CA PRO A 385 20.88 -7.16 -10.29
C PRO A 385 20.88 -8.52 -9.54
N GLU A 386 20.48 -9.58 -10.21
CA GLU A 386 20.29 -10.90 -9.57
C GLU A 386 21.54 -11.35 -8.82
N GLU A 387 22.71 -11.18 -9.40
CA GLU A 387 24.00 -11.53 -8.80
C GLU A 387 24.40 -10.66 -7.59
N ARG A 388 23.63 -9.61 -7.27
CA ARG A 388 23.86 -8.70 -6.13
C ARG A 388 22.87 -8.90 -4.99
N VAL A 389 21.87 -9.74 -5.15
CA VAL A 389 20.77 -9.88 -4.17
C VAL A 389 21.30 -10.24 -2.78
N ASP A 390 22.15 -11.24 -2.65
CA ASP A 390 22.66 -11.66 -1.34
C ASP A 390 23.53 -10.59 -0.69
N ARG A 391 24.36 -9.91 -1.48
CA ARG A 391 25.16 -8.79 -1.00
C ARG A 391 24.29 -7.65 -0.49
N VAL A 392 23.22 -7.30 -1.21
CA VAL A 392 22.29 -6.25 -0.78
C VAL A 392 21.60 -6.65 0.52
N ARG A 393 21.10 -7.90 0.63
CA ARG A 393 20.48 -8.43 1.86
C ARG A 393 21.43 -8.32 3.05
N ALA A 394 22.67 -8.80 2.91
CA ALA A 394 23.68 -8.77 3.97
C ALA A 394 23.99 -7.32 4.38
N THR A 395 24.29 -6.44 3.41
CA THR A 395 24.68 -5.06 3.71
C THR A 395 23.56 -4.26 4.39
N VAL A 396 22.30 -4.45 3.98
CA VAL A 396 21.15 -3.79 4.64
C VAL A 396 20.98 -4.33 6.06
N THR A 397 21.06 -5.64 6.27
CA THR A 397 20.95 -6.26 7.60
C THR A 397 22.06 -5.78 8.54
N GLU A 398 23.31 -5.74 8.07
CA GLU A 398 24.45 -5.22 8.81
C GLU A 398 24.29 -3.74 9.18
N ALA A 399 23.75 -2.91 8.25
CA ALA A 399 23.53 -1.50 8.50
C ALA A 399 22.49 -1.25 9.60
N PHE A 400 21.47 -2.11 9.72
CA PHE A 400 20.47 -2.09 10.80
C PHE A 400 21.10 -2.56 12.12
N ALA A 401 21.84 -3.66 12.10
CA ALA A 401 22.52 -4.19 13.28
C ALA A 401 23.52 -3.19 13.87
N ALA A 402 24.29 -2.48 13.03
CA ALA A 402 25.24 -1.46 13.46
C ALA A 402 24.58 -0.25 14.17
N ARG A 403 23.27 -0.07 14.01
CA ARG A 403 22.47 0.97 14.67
C ARG A 403 21.69 0.43 15.89
N GLY A 404 21.83 -0.84 16.20
CA GLY A 404 21.06 -1.50 17.25
C GLY A 404 19.57 -1.64 16.92
N TRP A 405 19.21 -1.57 15.64
CA TRP A 405 17.83 -1.70 15.20
C TRP A 405 17.47 -3.17 14.97
N ARG A 406 16.18 -3.44 14.99
CA ARG A 406 15.64 -4.73 14.66
C ARG A 406 16.00 -5.09 13.20
N ALA A 407 16.38 -6.36 12.97
CA ALA A 407 16.70 -6.84 11.62
C ALA A 407 15.50 -6.64 10.67
N PRO A 408 15.71 -6.08 9.47
CA PRO A 408 14.62 -5.91 8.51
C PRO A 408 14.23 -7.26 7.89
N HIS A 409 12.97 -7.37 7.46
CA HIS A 409 12.58 -8.49 6.60
C HIS A 409 12.79 -8.12 5.13
N ILE A 410 13.57 -8.92 4.41
CA ILE A 410 13.90 -8.66 3.01
C ILE A 410 13.43 -9.84 2.16
N ARG A 411 12.44 -9.59 1.31
CA ARG A 411 11.85 -10.59 0.41
C ARG A 411 11.97 -10.14 -1.04
N ALA A 412 12.26 -11.07 -1.95
CA ALA A 412 12.16 -10.80 -3.38
C ALA A 412 10.70 -10.88 -3.82
N ALA A 413 10.24 -9.91 -4.61
CA ALA A 413 8.88 -9.85 -5.11
C ALA A 413 8.86 -9.98 -6.64
N THR A 414 7.83 -10.66 -7.13
CA THR A 414 7.41 -10.69 -8.53
C THR A 414 6.04 -10.03 -8.66
N ALA A 415 5.74 -9.49 -9.83
CA ALA A 415 4.43 -8.90 -10.08
C ALA A 415 3.38 -10.02 -10.19
N ALA A 416 2.39 -9.98 -9.31
CA ALA A 416 1.34 -10.97 -9.19
C ALA A 416 0.03 -10.51 -9.85
N PRO A 417 -0.90 -11.43 -10.15
CA PRO A 417 -2.24 -11.06 -10.60
C PRO A 417 -3.08 -10.49 -9.46
N GLY A 418 -4.07 -9.68 -9.82
CA GLY A 418 -5.04 -9.10 -8.90
C GLY A 418 -5.95 -10.13 -8.20
N ALA A 419 -6.89 -9.61 -7.42
CA ALA A 419 -7.82 -10.40 -6.63
C ALA A 419 -8.64 -11.38 -7.48
N ARG A 420 -8.78 -12.62 -7.00
CA ARG A 420 -9.45 -13.71 -7.72
C ARG A 420 -9.87 -14.87 -6.81
N ARG A 421 -10.75 -15.72 -7.31
CA ARG A 421 -10.99 -17.05 -6.73
C ARG A 421 -9.78 -17.95 -6.99
N ILE A 422 -9.36 -18.72 -6.01
CA ILE A 422 -8.21 -19.65 -6.08
C ILE A 422 -8.62 -21.09 -5.79
N ARG A 423 -9.84 -21.30 -5.26
CA ARG A 423 -10.45 -22.63 -5.06
C ARG A 423 -11.97 -22.55 -5.09
#